data_4ff592d39b353ac1b125dabb1e5e5559
#
_entry.id   4ff592d39b353ac1b125dabb1e5e5559
#
_cell.length_a   1.000
_cell.length_b   1.000
_cell.length_c   1.000
_cell.angle_alpha   90.00
_cell.angle_beta   90.00
_cell.angle_gamma   90.00
#
_symmetry.space_group_name_H-M   'P 1'
#
loop_
_entity.id
_entity.type
_entity.pdbx_description
1 polymer ?
#
loop_
_entity_poly.entity_id
_entity_poly.type
_entity_poly.pdbx_seq_one_letter_code
_entity_poly.pdbx_strand_id
1 'polypeptide(L)'
;MAYHRIYKYSSIGRPLDPEFRTNKAVLLLMPAGAGLGAVTAWLGGQPGVQVLLQAMYFLLIVFGAWALARELDPDDHAAPFIGLAIALFAALTVESPGILIVFATLGLVRIVNRSTGLVARQLDSVMVMLLAFAVIYSAQSPFFGLVAALAFILDGSLKEPLRRQWIYALVCFGGTIVYLVDHDVGRTNLAAPDSLFGWLALLFLLIFALNTLLLKEVHSRSDANGTTLDLSRVRGGMVVGLMAALQGIGRPEGVVIIVTAIAGIGIGMAFRKGFKSPASG
;
A
#
# COMPACT_ATOMS: atom_id res chain seq x y z
N MET A 1 17.38 18.89 -9.73
CA MET A 1 16.89 18.15 -8.58
C MET A 1 18.06 17.73 -7.72
N ALA A 2 18.03 18.04 -6.42
CA ALA A 2 19.07 17.58 -5.51
C ALA A 2 18.98 16.06 -5.34
N TYR A 3 20.09 15.37 -5.61
CA TYR A 3 20.18 13.93 -5.36
C TYR A 3 20.09 13.70 -3.84
N HIS A 4 18.94 13.25 -3.35
CA HIS A 4 18.75 12.99 -1.93
C HIS A 4 19.70 11.90 -1.44
N ARG A 5 20.38 12.14 -0.31
CA ARG A 5 21.34 11.18 0.29
C ARG A 5 20.75 9.81 0.53
N ILE A 6 19.41 9.73 0.71
CA ILE A 6 18.69 8.46 0.91
C ILE A 6 18.85 7.50 -0.27
N TYR A 7 18.96 8.01 -1.52
CA TYR A 7 19.12 7.17 -2.69
C TYR A 7 20.48 6.45 -2.76
N LYS A 8 21.43 6.86 -1.92
CA LYS A 8 22.69 6.13 -1.73
C LYS A 8 22.45 4.78 -1.01
N TYR A 9 21.44 4.71 -0.17
CA TYR A 9 21.18 3.54 0.69
C TYR A 9 19.96 2.73 0.24
N SER A 10 18.89 3.37 -0.22
CA SER A 10 17.65 2.74 -0.65
C SER A 10 17.16 3.34 -1.98
N SER A 11 16.72 2.46 -2.87
CA SER A 11 16.09 2.84 -4.15
C SER A 11 14.58 2.99 -4.03
N ILE A 12 13.97 2.42 -2.99
CA ILE A 12 12.52 2.49 -2.73
C ILE A 12 12.15 3.53 -1.68
N GLY A 13 13.16 4.10 -0.98
CA GLY A 13 12.97 5.17 -0.01
C GLY A 13 12.59 6.48 -0.73
N ARG A 14 11.44 7.06 -0.38
CA ARG A 14 11.00 8.36 -0.89
C ARG A 14 11.05 9.40 0.22
N PRO A 15 11.91 10.42 0.14
CA PRO A 15 11.95 11.48 1.11
C PRO A 15 10.65 12.31 1.05
N LEU A 16 10.15 12.69 2.21
CA LEU A 16 9.04 13.64 2.31
C LEU A 16 9.60 15.06 2.25
N ASP A 17 9.78 15.58 1.04
CA ASP A 17 10.25 16.93 0.83
C ASP A 17 9.12 17.94 1.12
N PRO A 18 9.26 18.81 2.14
CA PRO A 18 8.23 19.77 2.53
C PRO A 18 8.00 20.91 1.52
N GLU A 19 8.83 21.04 0.48
CA GLU A 19 8.60 21.98 -0.61
C GLU A 19 7.37 21.58 -1.44
N PHE A 20 7.05 20.29 -1.51
CA PHE A 20 5.85 19.80 -2.17
C PHE A 20 4.63 19.93 -1.26
N ARG A 21 3.57 20.61 -1.75
CA ARG A 21 2.33 20.87 -0.99
C ARG A 21 1.71 19.60 -0.41
N THR A 22 1.69 18.51 -1.17
CA THR A 22 1.12 17.21 -0.71
C THR A 22 1.95 16.58 0.39
N ASN A 23 3.29 16.63 0.31
CA ASN A 23 4.19 16.14 1.35
C ASN A 23 4.07 17.00 2.62
N LYS A 24 4.02 18.34 2.45
CA LYS A 24 3.79 19.25 3.58
C LYS A 24 2.48 18.95 4.30
N ALA A 25 1.40 18.69 3.56
CA ALA A 25 0.12 18.36 4.14
C ALA A 25 0.18 17.06 4.95
N VAL A 26 0.78 15.99 4.44
CA VAL A 26 0.90 14.73 5.19
C VAL A 26 1.81 14.88 6.41
N LEU A 27 2.90 15.65 6.32
CA LEU A 27 3.78 15.94 7.46
C LEU A 27 3.04 16.65 8.60
N LEU A 28 2.00 17.44 8.30
CA LEU A 28 1.13 18.07 9.30
C LEU A 28 0.03 17.12 9.80
N LEU A 29 -0.49 16.24 8.91
CA LEU A 29 -1.54 15.29 9.26
C LEU A 29 -1.01 14.12 10.11
N MET A 30 0.26 13.74 9.97
CA MET A 30 0.86 12.68 10.79
C MET A 30 0.81 12.99 12.30
N PRO A 31 1.31 14.13 12.80
CA PRO A 31 1.18 14.49 14.21
C PRO A 31 -0.28 14.73 14.64
N ALA A 32 -1.14 15.22 13.74
CA ALA A 32 -2.57 15.36 14.04
C ALA A 32 -3.22 13.98 14.24
N GLY A 33 -2.92 13.01 13.38
CA GLY A 33 -3.34 11.61 13.56
C GLY A 33 -2.80 11.01 14.86
N ALA A 34 -1.52 11.22 15.18
CA ALA A 34 -0.92 10.77 16.43
C ALA A 34 -1.66 11.37 17.65
N GLY A 35 -1.99 12.66 17.59
CA GLY A 35 -2.79 13.33 18.62
C GLY A 35 -4.18 12.70 18.78
N LEU A 36 -4.85 12.38 17.68
CA LEU A 36 -6.13 11.67 17.71
C LEU A 36 -6.01 10.31 18.39
N GLY A 37 -5.00 9.51 18.02
CA GLY A 37 -4.75 8.21 18.66
C GLY A 37 -4.43 8.33 20.14
N ALA A 38 -3.63 9.33 20.54
CA ALA A 38 -3.34 9.59 21.93
C ALA A 38 -4.61 9.95 22.74
N VAL A 39 -5.45 10.84 22.20
CA VAL A 39 -6.69 11.28 22.84
C VAL A 39 -7.67 10.11 22.99
N THR A 40 -7.86 9.30 21.97
CA THR A 40 -8.75 8.13 22.04
C THR A 40 -8.31 7.14 23.11
N ALA A 41 -7.00 6.82 23.18
CA ALA A 41 -6.46 5.93 24.21
C ALA A 41 -6.58 6.53 25.62
N TRP A 42 -6.29 7.83 25.77
CA TRP A 42 -6.41 8.52 27.05
C TRP A 42 -7.85 8.58 27.56
N LEU A 43 -8.81 8.91 26.69
CA LEU A 43 -10.25 8.89 27.02
C LEU A 43 -10.74 7.48 27.34
N GLY A 44 -10.14 6.44 26.75
CA GLY A 44 -10.39 5.05 27.07
C GLY A 44 -9.74 4.56 28.38
N GLY A 45 -9.09 5.45 29.14
CA GLY A 45 -8.44 5.12 30.42
C GLY A 45 -7.18 4.26 30.28
N GLN A 46 -6.55 4.24 29.09
CA GLN A 46 -5.37 3.43 28.86
C GLN A 46 -4.13 4.01 29.60
N PRO A 47 -3.19 3.15 30.07
CA PRO A 47 -1.95 3.62 30.69
C PRO A 47 -1.06 4.37 29.69
N GLY A 48 -0.18 5.25 30.17
CA GLY A 48 0.63 6.16 29.35
C GLY A 48 1.42 5.50 28.22
N VAL A 49 1.92 4.27 28.42
CA VAL A 49 2.60 3.48 27.37
C VAL A 49 1.63 3.12 26.25
N GLN A 50 0.41 2.74 26.56
CA GLN A 50 -0.62 2.42 25.56
C GLN A 50 -1.03 3.68 24.78
N VAL A 51 -1.11 4.84 25.45
CA VAL A 51 -1.38 6.13 24.80
C VAL A 51 -0.30 6.45 23.76
N LEU A 52 0.98 6.24 24.11
CA LEU A 52 2.09 6.45 23.18
C LEU A 52 2.04 5.46 22.01
N LEU A 53 1.80 4.18 22.27
CA LEU A 53 1.69 3.15 21.21
C LEU A 53 0.54 3.47 20.26
N GLN A 54 -0.61 3.90 20.77
CA GLN A 54 -1.77 4.28 19.96
C GLN A 54 -1.48 5.54 19.12
N ALA A 55 -0.77 6.52 19.69
CA ALA A 55 -0.31 7.68 18.93
C ALA A 55 0.58 7.29 17.74
N MET A 56 1.59 6.46 18.01
CA MET A 56 2.48 5.95 16.96
C MET A 56 1.72 5.13 15.90
N TYR A 57 0.75 4.34 16.32
CA TYR A 57 -0.09 3.54 15.46
C TYR A 57 -0.89 4.41 14.48
N PHE A 58 -1.57 5.45 14.98
CA PHE A 58 -2.32 6.39 14.14
C PHE A 58 -1.43 7.20 13.21
N LEU A 59 -0.24 7.59 13.65
CA LEU A 59 0.77 8.22 12.78
C LEU A 59 1.12 7.33 11.60
N LEU A 60 1.36 6.02 11.85
CA LEU A 60 1.69 5.06 10.81
C LEU A 60 0.50 4.77 9.87
N ILE A 61 -0.74 4.80 10.38
CA ILE A 61 -1.95 4.69 9.53
C ILE A 61 -2.03 5.85 8.55
N VAL A 62 -1.86 7.09 9.04
CA VAL A 62 -1.87 8.29 8.21
C VAL A 62 -0.85 8.19 7.09
N PHE A 63 0.39 7.88 7.45
CA PHE A 63 1.47 7.76 6.47
C PHE A 63 1.25 6.59 5.51
N GLY A 64 0.90 5.40 6.03
CA GLY A 64 0.73 4.19 5.25
C GLY A 64 -0.39 4.29 4.22
N ALA A 65 -1.57 4.78 4.62
CA ALA A 65 -2.71 4.96 3.74
C ALA A 65 -2.40 5.98 2.62
N TRP A 66 -1.84 7.14 2.99
CA TRP A 66 -1.45 8.16 2.03
C TRP A 66 -0.37 7.68 1.06
N ALA A 67 0.70 7.08 1.58
CA ALA A 67 1.82 6.63 0.77
C ALA A 67 1.41 5.53 -0.21
N LEU A 68 0.61 4.56 0.26
CA LEU A 68 0.13 3.47 -0.60
C LEU A 68 -0.80 3.97 -1.70
N ALA A 69 -1.79 4.82 -1.37
CA ALA A 69 -2.68 5.39 -2.38
C ALA A 69 -1.92 6.18 -3.45
N ARG A 70 -0.91 6.96 -3.05
CA ARG A 70 -0.04 7.72 -3.96
C ARG A 70 0.82 6.82 -4.87
N GLU A 71 1.21 5.64 -4.40
CA GLU A 71 1.95 4.67 -5.23
C GLU A 71 1.03 3.93 -6.20
N LEU A 72 -0.22 3.68 -5.82
CA LEU A 72 -1.19 2.94 -6.63
C LEU A 72 -1.85 3.82 -7.72
N ASP A 73 -2.05 5.13 -7.45
CA ASP A 73 -2.50 6.11 -8.45
C ASP A 73 -1.62 7.36 -8.36
N PRO A 74 -0.45 7.36 -9.01
CA PRO A 74 0.51 8.46 -8.89
C PRO A 74 0.02 9.77 -9.55
N ASP A 75 -0.95 9.72 -10.43
CA ASP A 75 -1.48 10.90 -11.14
C ASP A 75 -2.61 11.60 -10.37
N ASP A 76 -3.15 10.99 -9.29
CA ASP A 76 -4.16 11.61 -8.44
C ASP A 76 -3.55 12.22 -7.17
N HIS A 77 -3.77 13.52 -7.00
CA HIS A 77 -3.29 14.22 -5.81
C HIS A 77 -4.31 14.24 -4.67
N ALA A 78 -5.60 14.02 -4.95
CA ALA A 78 -6.68 14.03 -3.96
C ALA A 78 -6.93 12.63 -3.36
N ALA A 79 -6.86 11.58 -4.17
CA ALA A 79 -7.10 10.20 -3.76
C ALA A 79 -6.33 9.78 -2.50
N PRO A 80 -5.02 10.11 -2.33
CA PRO A 80 -4.29 9.76 -1.12
C PRO A 80 -4.87 10.38 0.16
N PHE A 81 -5.42 11.59 0.09
CA PHE A 81 -6.03 12.25 1.25
C PHE A 81 -7.41 11.71 1.57
N ILE A 82 -8.18 11.32 0.54
CA ILE A 82 -9.47 10.64 0.71
C ILE A 82 -9.24 9.28 1.39
N GLY A 83 -8.31 8.49 0.88
CA GLY A 83 -7.95 7.19 1.45
C GLY A 83 -7.47 7.30 2.91
N LEU A 84 -6.63 8.30 3.20
CA LEU A 84 -6.17 8.61 4.55
C LEU A 84 -7.33 8.95 5.50
N ALA A 85 -8.27 9.80 5.06
CA ALA A 85 -9.42 10.18 5.89
C ALA A 85 -10.30 8.97 6.22
N ILE A 86 -10.56 8.09 5.23
CA ILE A 86 -11.31 6.84 5.44
C ILE A 86 -10.52 5.90 6.37
N ALA A 87 -9.20 5.80 6.20
CA ALA A 87 -8.35 4.96 7.05
C ALA A 87 -8.36 5.41 8.52
N LEU A 88 -8.30 6.72 8.78
CA LEU A 88 -8.43 7.28 10.13
C LEU A 88 -9.78 6.94 10.76
N PHE A 89 -10.88 7.09 9.99
CA PHE A 89 -12.20 6.72 10.48
C PHE A 89 -12.29 5.23 10.78
N ALA A 90 -11.81 4.38 9.89
CA ALA A 90 -11.79 2.93 10.08
C ALA A 90 -10.92 2.52 11.30
N ALA A 91 -9.82 3.21 11.57
CA ALA A 91 -8.94 2.95 12.71
C ALA A 91 -9.61 3.24 14.08
N LEU A 92 -10.67 4.05 14.10
CA LEU A 92 -11.47 4.26 15.31
C LEU A 92 -12.45 3.12 15.60
N THR A 93 -12.71 2.25 14.63
CA THR A 93 -13.73 1.19 14.71
C THR A 93 -13.15 -0.22 14.62
N VAL A 94 -11.92 -0.35 14.10
CA VAL A 94 -11.25 -1.65 13.89
C VAL A 94 -10.01 -1.76 14.78
N GLU A 95 -9.96 -2.83 15.57
CA GLU A 95 -8.90 -3.01 16.57
C GLU A 95 -7.49 -3.20 16.01
N SER A 96 -7.33 -3.73 14.80
CA SER A 96 -6.02 -4.02 14.22
C SER A 96 -5.99 -3.86 12.70
N PRO A 97 -5.89 -2.63 12.17
CA PRO A 97 -5.99 -2.37 10.73
C PRO A 97 -4.77 -2.80 9.90
N GLY A 98 -3.88 -3.64 10.40
CA GLY A 98 -2.86 -4.33 9.60
C GLY A 98 -1.71 -3.46 9.11
N ILE A 99 -1.06 -2.68 9.98
CA ILE A 99 0.07 -1.81 9.62
C ILE A 99 1.20 -2.57 8.92
N LEU A 100 1.57 -3.74 9.43
CA LEU A 100 2.66 -4.53 8.86
C LEU A 100 2.39 -4.89 7.39
N ILE A 101 1.15 -5.30 7.08
CA ILE A 101 0.72 -5.65 5.71
C ILE A 101 0.78 -4.43 4.80
N VAL A 102 0.38 -3.26 5.28
CA VAL A 102 0.44 -2.00 4.51
C VAL A 102 1.86 -1.65 4.11
N PHE A 103 2.81 -1.68 5.06
CA PHE A 103 4.19 -1.33 4.76
C PHE A 103 4.88 -2.39 3.89
N ALA A 104 4.56 -3.67 4.07
CA ALA A 104 5.02 -4.73 3.20
C ALA A 104 4.48 -4.53 1.78
N THR A 105 3.17 -4.25 1.63
CA THR A 105 2.56 -3.95 0.33
C THR A 105 3.17 -2.72 -0.31
N LEU A 106 3.36 -1.63 0.45
CA LEU A 106 4.01 -0.42 -0.02
C LEU A 106 5.43 -0.69 -0.56
N GLY A 107 6.22 -1.50 0.16
CA GLY A 107 7.54 -1.92 -0.27
C GLY A 107 7.50 -2.71 -1.58
N LEU A 108 6.60 -3.68 -1.70
CA LEU A 108 6.41 -4.49 -2.90
C LEU A 108 5.98 -3.63 -4.10
N VAL A 109 4.99 -2.75 -3.90
CA VAL A 109 4.51 -1.82 -4.94
C VAL A 109 5.65 -0.91 -5.42
N ARG A 110 6.49 -0.37 -4.52
CA ARG A 110 7.64 0.48 -4.87
C ARG A 110 8.72 -0.27 -5.65
N ILE A 111 8.97 -1.54 -5.33
CA ILE A 111 9.89 -2.39 -6.10
C ILE A 111 9.39 -2.49 -7.54
N VAL A 112 8.09 -2.75 -7.75
CA VAL A 112 7.52 -2.92 -9.08
C VAL A 112 7.43 -1.60 -9.83
N ASN A 113 6.89 -0.55 -9.21
CA ASN A 113 6.67 0.76 -9.83
C ASN A 113 7.97 1.48 -10.18
N ARG A 114 9.02 1.28 -9.36
CA ARG A 114 10.25 2.09 -9.41
C ARG A 114 9.95 3.59 -9.41
N SER A 115 9.05 4.02 -8.53
CA SER A 115 8.57 5.40 -8.45
C SER A 115 9.68 6.43 -8.20
N THR A 116 10.82 6.01 -7.67
CA THR A 116 12.03 6.83 -7.59
C THR A 116 12.78 6.94 -8.93
N GLY A 117 12.51 6.07 -9.91
CA GLY A 117 13.26 5.93 -11.16
C GLY A 117 14.55 5.11 -11.02
N LEU A 118 14.78 4.51 -9.85
CA LEU A 118 15.96 3.71 -9.58
C LEU A 118 15.59 2.21 -9.58
N VAL A 119 16.54 1.41 -10.03
CA VAL A 119 16.42 -0.06 -9.97
C VAL A 119 16.53 -0.51 -8.52
N ALA A 120 15.68 -1.45 -8.09
CA ALA A 120 15.66 -1.97 -6.72
C ALA A 120 17.05 -2.48 -6.29
N ARG A 121 17.57 -1.96 -5.17
CA ARG A 121 18.84 -2.43 -4.61
C ARG A 121 18.64 -3.79 -3.96
N GLN A 122 19.74 -4.54 -3.81
CA GLN A 122 19.69 -5.85 -3.18
C GLN A 122 19.17 -5.78 -1.74
N LEU A 123 19.64 -4.80 -0.97
CA LEU A 123 19.18 -4.58 0.40
C LEU A 123 17.69 -4.30 0.46
N ASP A 124 17.15 -3.46 -0.44
CA ASP A 124 15.70 -3.17 -0.48
C ASP A 124 14.89 -4.44 -0.75
N SER A 125 15.32 -5.27 -1.71
CA SER A 125 14.65 -6.53 -2.02
C SER A 125 14.68 -7.50 -0.84
N VAL A 126 15.83 -7.62 -0.15
CA VAL A 126 15.96 -8.46 1.05
C VAL A 126 15.05 -7.96 2.17
N MET A 127 15.07 -6.66 2.45
CA MET A 127 14.24 -6.07 3.52
C MET A 127 12.74 -6.24 3.26
N VAL A 128 12.30 -6.03 2.01
CA VAL A 128 10.89 -6.22 1.63
C VAL A 128 10.49 -7.70 1.68
N MET A 129 11.38 -8.61 1.29
CA MET A 129 11.18 -10.05 1.42
C MET A 129 11.05 -10.47 2.89
N LEU A 130 11.92 -9.98 3.77
CA LEU A 130 11.85 -10.26 5.21
C LEU A 130 10.55 -9.69 5.81
N LEU A 131 10.13 -8.51 5.38
CA LEU A 131 8.86 -7.92 5.80
C LEU A 131 7.66 -8.77 5.33
N ALA A 132 7.72 -9.34 4.12
CA ALA A 132 6.71 -10.27 3.64
C ALA A 132 6.66 -11.55 4.49
N PHE A 133 7.80 -12.11 4.88
CA PHE A 133 7.84 -13.23 5.82
C PHE A 133 7.27 -12.85 7.19
N ALA A 134 7.59 -11.67 7.69
CA ALA A 134 6.99 -11.18 8.94
C ALA A 134 5.45 -11.14 8.84
N VAL A 135 4.88 -10.74 7.70
CA VAL A 135 3.42 -10.80 7.47
C VAL A 135 2.92 -12.25 7.46
N ILE A 136 3.58 -13.16 6.74
CA ILE A 136 3.16 -14.58 6.67
C ILE A 136 3.03 -15.15 8.08
N TYR A 137 4.05 -14.95 8.91
CA TYR A 137 4.11 -15.58 10.25
C TYR A 137 3.30 -14.82 11.30
N SER A 138 3.33 -13.49 11.35
CA SER A 138 2.64 -12.72 12.39
C SER A 138 1.16 -12.52 12.12
N ALA A 139 0.77 -12.30 10.85
CA ALA A 139 -0.62 -12.16 10.44
C ALA A 139 -1.25 -13.49 9.98
N GLN A 140 -0.49 -14.59 10.04
CA GLN A 140 -0.93 -15.93 9.58
C GLN A 140 -1.55 -15.88 8.16
N SER A 141 -0.90 -15.14 7.26
CA SER A 141 -1.40 -14.89 5.91
C SER A 141 -0.44 -15.45 4.84
N PRO A 142 -0.48 -16.77 4.56
CA PRO A 142 0.39 -17.39 3.56
C PRO A 142 0.16 -16.83 2.15
N PHE A 143 -1.05 -16.39 1.84
CA PHE A 143 -1.34 -15.76 0.55
C PHE A 143 -0.47 -14.52 0.29
N PHE A 144 -0.04 -13.80 1.34
CA PHE A 144 0.87 -12.66 1.18
C PHE A 144 2.24 -13.04 0.61
N GLY A 145 2.72 -14.26 0.88
CA GLY A 145 3.94 -14.77 0.27
C GLY A 145 3.81 -14.94 -1.25
N LEU A 146 2.62 -15.31 -1.75
CA LEU A 146 2.32 -15.37 -3.18
C LEU A 146 2.27 -13.96 -3.78
N VAL A 147 1.71 -12.98 -3.05
CA VAL A 147 1.72 -11.56 -3.47
C VAL A 147 3.15 -11.04 -3.58
N ALA A 148 4.01 -11.37 -2.62
CA ALA A 148 5.42 -11.00 -2.65
C ALA A 148 6.16 -11.67 -3.81
N ALA A 149 5.94 -12.97 -4.03
CA ALA A 149 6.51 -13.68 -5.17
C ALA A 149 6.08 -13.04 -6.50
N LEU A 150 4.80 -12.71 -6.66
CA LEU A 150 4.28 -12.01 -7.84
C LEU A 150 4.98 -10.66 -8.06
N ALA A 151 5.14 -9.85 -7.01
CA ALA A 151 5.81 -8.56 -7.11
C ALA A 151 7.26 -8.70 -7.60
N PHE A 152 8.01 -9.66 -7.07
CA PHE A 152 9.38 -9.94 -7.52
C PHE A 152 9.42 -10.50 -8.94
N ILE A 153 8.47 -11.36 -9.35
CA ILE A 153 8.32 -11.82 -10.75
C ILE A 153 8.08 -10.62 -11.68
N LEU A 154 7.18 -9.71 -11.31
CA LEU A 154 6.87 -8.53 -12.11
C LEU A 154 8.10 -7.63 -12.29
N ASP A 155 8.85 -7.32 -11.22
CA ASP A 155 10.08 -6.53 -11.37
C ASP A 155 11.18 -7.26 -12.15
N GLY A 156 11.22 -8.60 -12.08
CA GLY A 156 12.11 -9.45 -12.85
C GLY A 156 11.74 -9.63 -14.32
N SER A 157 10.53 -9.22 -14.74
CA SER A 157 9.98 -9.51 -16.06
C SER A 157 9.56 -8.28 -16.86
N LEU A 158 9.15 -7.20 -16.18
CA LEU A 158 8.71 -5.97 -16.84
C LEU A 158 9.90 -5.21 -17.47
N LYS A 159 9.62 -4.08 -18.14
CA LYS A 159 10.62 -3.23 -18.79
C LYS A 159 11.87 -3.04 -17.92
N GLU A 160 13.06 -3.22 -18.50
CA GLU A 160 14.35 -3.24 -17.78
C GLU A 160 14.38 -4.31 -16.67
N PRO A 161 14.24 -5.60 -17.00
CA PRO A 161 14.04 -6.66 -16.04
C PRO A 161 15.25 -6.87 -15.13
N LEU A 162 15.01 -7.04 -13.83
CA LEU A 162 16.04 -7.32 -12.84
C LEU A 162 16.05 -8.82 -12.51
N ARG A 163 16.83 -9.61 -13.28
CA ARG A 163 16.81 -11.10 -13.22
C ARG A 163 16.99 -11.68 -11.81
N ARG A 164 17.75 -11.02 -10.92
CA ARG A 164 17.94 -11.51 -9.54
C ARG A 164 16.65 -11.55 -8.73
N GLN A 165 15.60 -10.81 -9.12
CA GLN A 165 14.31 -10.81 -8.43
C GLN A 165 13.60 -12.17 -8.51
N TRP A 166 13.91 -13.00 -9.51
CA TRP A 166 13.41 -14.37 -9.58
C TRP A 166 13.86 -15.23 -8.40
N ILE A 167 15.06 -14.97 -7.84
CA ILE A 167 15.54 -15.66 -6.64
C ILE A 167 14.65 -15.31 -5.45
N TYR A 168 14.35 -14.02 -5.25
CA TYR A 168 13.45 -13.59 -4.17
C TYR A 168 12.03 -14.12 -4.35
N ALA A 169 11.54 -14.18 -5.59
CA ALA A 169 10.25 -14.78 -5.90
C ALA A 169 10.20 -16.27 -5.50
N LEU A 170 11.23 -17.04 -5.86
CA LEU A 170 11.35 -18.45 -5.48
C LEU A 170 11.44 -18.63 -3.97
N VAL A 171 12.19 -17.77 -3.27
CA VAL A 171 12.30 -17.81 -1.81
C VAL A 171 10.96 -17.50 -1.15
N CYS A 172 10.22 -16.48 -1.62
CA CYS A 172 8.89 -16.17 -1.10
C CYS A 172 7.90 -17.31 -1.35
N PHE A 173 7.91 -17.89 -2.55
CA PHE A 173 7.05 -19.02 -2.90
C PHE A 173 7.38 -20.25 -2.05
N GLY A 174 8.67 -20.61 -1.95
CA GLY A 174 9.14 -21.73 -1.12
C GLY A 174 8.82 -21.55 0.36
N GLY A 175 9.03 -20.34 0.90
CA GLY A 175 8.68 -20.03 2.28
C GLY A 175 7.17 -20.10 2.54
N THR A 176 6.34 -19.75 1.55
CA THR A 176 4.90 -19.96 1.63
C THR A 176 4.56 -21.45 1.71
N ILE A 177 5.19 -22.28 0.88
CA ILE A 177 4.97 -23.74 0.92
C ILE A 177 5.38 -24.31 2.28
N VAL A 178 6.56 -23.94 2.78
CA VAL A 178 7.03 -24.38 4.11
C VAL A 178 6.01 -24.00 5.19
N TYR A 179 5.52 -22.76 5.16
CA TYR A 179 4.50 -22.33 6.12
C TYR A 179 3.23 -23.19 6.03
N LEU A 180 2.75 -23.47 4.81
CA LEU A 180 1.52 -24.27 4.59
C LEU A 180 1.66 -25.73 5.04
N VAL A 181 2.87 -26.28 4.96
CA VAL A 181 3.16 -27.66 5.40
C VAL A 181 3.28 -27.74 6.93
N ASP A 182 3.87 -26.71 7.56
CA ASP A 182 4.13 -26.67 9.00
C ASP A 182 2.89 -26.24 9.82
N HIS A 183 2.00 -25.50 9.22
CA HIS A 183 0.78 -24.99 9.88
C HIS A 183 -0.44 -25.59 9.20
N ASP A 184 -1.34 -26.13 10.01
CA ASP A 184 -2.65 -26.57 9.54
C ASP A 184 -3.49 -25.33 9.19
N VAL A 185 -3.30 -24.85 7.98
CA VAL A 185 -4.07 -23.69 7.47
C VAL A 185 -5.47 -24.21 7.16
N GLY A 186 -6.36 -24.07 8.11
CA GLY A 186 -7.76 -24.36 7.91
C GLY A 186 -8.25 -23.71 6.61
N ARG A 187 -9.15 -24.38 5.90
CA ARG A 187 -9.72 -23.87 4.65
C ARG A 187 -10.20 -22.45 4.88
N THR A 188 -9.58 -21.48 4.24
CA THR A 188 -10.09 -20.10 4.20
C THR A 188 -11.46 -20.18 3.53
N ASN A 189 -12.52 -20.12 4.31
CA ASN A 189 -13.85 -20.00 3.76
C ASN A 189 -13.92 -18.63 3.08
N LEU A 190 -13.91 -18.63 1.76
CA LEU A 190 -14.28 -17.47 0.94
C LEU A 190 -15.80 -17.28 1.11
N ALA A 191 -16.22 -16.90 2.31
CA ALA A 191 -17.61 -16.55 2.55
C ALA A 191 -17.91 -15.21 1.89
N ALA A 192 -19.14 -15.06 1.41
CA ALA A 192 -19.60 -13.75 0.95
C ALA A 192 -19.52 -12.75 2.11
N PRO A 193 -19.25 -11.45 1.84
CA PRO A 193 -19.23 -10.43 2.88
C PRO A 193 -20.55 -10.44 3.66
N ASP A 194 -20.45 -10.46 4.97
CA ASP A 194 -21.59 -10.46 5.91
C ASP A 194 -21.98 -9.05 6.38
N SER A 195 -21.19 -8.05 6.00
CA SER A 195 -21.35 -6.66 6.42
C SER A 195 -21.40 -5.70 5.23
N LEU A 196 -22.06 -4.55 5.42
CA LEU A 196 -22.06 -3.45 4.44
C LEU A 196 -20.64 -3.01 4.10
N PHE A 197 -19.74 -2.97 5.09
CA PHE A 197 -18.35 -2.62 4.87
C PHE A 197 -17.65 -3.61 3.92
N GLY A 198 -17.88 -4.90 4.08
CA GLY A 198 -17.32 -5.93 3.20
C GLY A 198 -17.82 -5.81 1.76
N TRP A 199 -19.11 -5.52 1.55
CA TRP A 199 -19.65 -5.27 0.20
C TRP A 199 -19.10 -4.00 -0.44
N LEU A 200 -18.96 -2.91 0.33
CA LEU A 200 -18.33 -1.68 -0.16
C LEU A 200 -16.86 -1.92 -0.49
N ALA A 201 -16.12 -2.67 0.34
CA ALA A 201 -14.74 -3.05 0.05
C ALA A 201 -14.64 -3.81 -1.29
N LEU A 202 -15.49 -4.83 -1.50
CA LEU A 202 -15.53 -5.60 -2.73
C LEU A 202 -15.84 -4.71 -3.95
N LEU A 203 -16.80 -3.79 -3.81
CA LEU A 203 -17.14 -2.83 -4.87
C LEU A 203 -15.92 -1.95 -5.24
N PHE A 204 -15.20 -1.40 -4.26
CA PHE A 204 -14.03 -0.57 -4.52
C PHE A 204 -12.87 -1.39 -5.11
N LEU A 205 -12.68 -2.64 -4.70
CA LEU A 205 -11.70 -3.54 -5.30
C LEU A 205 -12.03 -3.81 -6.78
N LEU A 206 -13.31 -4.03 -7.10
CA LEU A 206 -13.76 -4.22 -8.48
C LEU A 206 -13.54 -2.95 -9.33
N ILE A 207 -13.92 -1.78 -8.82
CA ILE A 207 -13.67 -0.49 -9.48
C ILE A 207 -12.18 -0.31 -9.73
N PHE A 208 -11.34 -0.62 -8.74
CA PHE A 208 -9.88 -0.50 -8.85
C PHE A 208 -9.30 -1.49 -9.87
N ALA A 209 -9.79 -2.74 -9.89
CA ALA A 209 -9.40 -3.73 -10.90
C ALA A 209 -9.73 -3.25 -12.31
N LEU A 210 -10.95 -2.72 -12.52
CA LEU A 210 -11.34 -2.14 -13.80
C LEU A 210 -10.47 -0.93 -14.17
N ASN A 211 -10.15 -0.05 -13.20
CA ASN A 211 -9.23 1.07 -13.45
C ASN A 211 -7.84 0.59 -13.87
N THR A 212 -7.32 -0.45 -13.20
CA THR A 212 -6.01 -1.04 -13.54
C THR A 212 -5.97 -1.54 -14.98
N LEU A 213 -7.07 -2.16 -15.46
CA LEU A 213 -7.19 -2.64 -16.84
C LEU A 213 -7.35 -1.51 -17.85
N LEU A 214 -8.08 -0.46 -17.49
CA LEU A 214 -8.44 0.66 -18.38
C LEU A 214 -7.40 1.79 -18.37
N LEU A 215 -6.43 1.79 -17.46
CA LEU A 215 -5.37 2.82 -17.40
C LEU A 215 -4.55 2.79 -18.69
N LYS A 216 -4.54 3.88 -19.45
CA LYS A 216 -3.84 3.96 -20.75
C LYS A 216 -2.53 4.73 -20.68
N GLU A 217 -2.43 5.71 -19.79
CA GLU A 217 -1.31 6.64 -19.69
C GLU A 217 -1.00 6.96 -18.24
N VAL A 218 0.26 7.28 -17.96
CA VAL A 218 0.75 7.77 -16.68
C VAL A 218 1.57 9.02 -16.95
N HIS A 219 1.25 10.11 -16.26
CA HIS A 219 1.90 11.41 -16.44
C HIS A 219 2.93 11.72 -15.35
N SER A 220 2.83 11.04 -14.23
CA SER A 220 3.72 11.23 -13.09
C SER A 220 5.17 10.87 -13.42
N ARG A 221 6.06 11.63 -12.79
CA ARG A 221 7.51 11.49 -13.00
C ARG A 221 8.17 10.91 -11.76
N SER A 222 9.25 10.18 -12.00
CA SER A 222 10.09 9.60 -10.96
C SER A 222 10.86 10.69 -10.19
N ASP A 223 11.09 10.45 -8.89
CA ASP A 223 11.65 11.46 -7.99
C ASP A 223 13.14 11.73 -8.23
N ALA A 224 13.95 10.72 -8.58
CA ALA A 224 15.40 10.88 -8.69
C ALA A 224 15.88 11.37 -10.06
N ASN A 225 15.30 10.86 -11.15
CA ASN A 225 15.75 11.14 -12.51
C ASN A 225 14.73 11.92 -13.37
N GLY A 226 13.51 12.17 -12.85
CA GLY A 226 12.48 12.97 -13.51
C GLY A 226 11.88 12.33 -14.77
N THR A 227 12.15 11.05 -15.04
CA THR A 227 11.56 10.32 -16.17
C THR A 227 10.11 10.00 -15.90
N THR A 228 9.27 9.96 -16.93
CA THR A 228 7.87 9.50 -16.80
C THR A 228 7.85 8.04 -16.35
N LEU A 229 6.95 7.72 -15.41
CA LEU A 229 6.78 6.36 -14.91
C LEU A 229 6.29 5.44 -16.04
N ASP A 230 6.79 4.21 -16.03
CA ASP A 230 6.39 3.21 -17.02
C ASP A 230 4.99 2.66 -16.70
N LEU A 231 4.09 2.70 -17.68
CA LEU A 231 2.70 2.27 -17.52
C LEU A 231 2.59 0.79 -17.08
N SER A 232 3.44 -0.08 -17.64
CA SER A 232 3.38 -1.51 -17.31
C SER A 232 3.79 -1.77 -15.86
N ARG A 233 4.75 -0.99 -15.35
CA ARG A 233 5.19 -1.04 -13.96
C ARG A 233 4.14 -0.51 -13.00
N VAL A 234 3.53 0.63 -13.31
CA VAL A 234 2.44 1.19 -12.49
C VAL A 234 1.26 0.22 -12.43
N ARG A 235 0.84 -0.34 -13.58
CA ARG A 235 -0.19 -1.40 -13.59
C ARG A 235 0.23 -2.62 -12.78
N GLY A 236 1.49 -3.04 -12.87
CA GLY A 236 2.03 -4.14 -12.07
C GLY A 236 1.92 -3.86 -10.57
N GLY A 237 2.28 -2.65 -10.14
CA GLY A 237 2.10 -2.22 -8.74
C GLY A 237 0.64 -2.18 -8.31
N MET A 238 -0.26 -1.72 -9.18
CA MET A 238 -1.71 -1.76 -8.93
C MET A 238 -2.21 -3.20 -8.74
N VAL A 239 -1.74 -4.15 -9.56
CA VAL A 239 -2.06 -5.59 -9.42
C VAL A 239 -1.56 -6.12 -8.08
N VAL A 240 -0.34 -5.79 -7.67
CA VAL A 240 0.21 -6.18 -6.36
C VAL A 240 -0.65 -5.61 -5.22
N GLY A 241 -1.03 -4.34 -5.27
CA GLY A 241 -1.91 -3.71 -4.28
C GLY A 241 -3.29 -4.37 -4.23
N LEU A 242 -3.88 -4.69 -5.40
CA LEU A 242 -5.15 -5.39 -5.50
C LEU A 242 -5.08 -6.80 -4.88
N MET A 243 -4.04 -7.57 -5.22
CA MET A 243 -3.84 -8.91 -4.66
C MET A 243 -3.60 -8.87 -3.15
N ALA A 244 -2.85 -7.87 -2.66
CA ALA A 244 -2.67 -7.67 -1.23
C ALA A 244 -3.99 -7.34 -0.51
N ALA A 245 -4.90 -6.59 -1.14
CA ALA A 245 -6.22 -6.28 -0.58
C ALA A 245 -7.17 -7.49 -0.61
N LEU A 246 -7.10 -8.31 -1.67
CA LEU A 246 -7.96 -9.49 -1.83
C LEU A 246 -7.78 -10.53 -0.73
N GLN A 247 -6.58 -10.63 -0.12
CA GLN A 247 -6.38 -11.52 1.04
C GLN A 247 -7.28 -11.18 2.23
N GLY A 248 -7.79 -9.95 2.31
CA GLY A 248 -8.69 -9.50 3.36
C GLY A 248 -10.13 -9.94 3.20
N ILE A 249 -10.50 -10.59 2.10
CA ILE A 249 -11.87 -11.12 1.93
C ILE A 249 -12.20 -12.12 3.04
N GLY A 250 -11.20 -12.90 3.51
CA GLY A 250 -11.38 -13.83 4.63
C GLY A 250 -11.05 -13.25 6.01
N ARG A 251 -10.34 -12.11 6.09
CA ARG A 251 -9.95 -11.43 7.34
C ARG A 251 -9.82 -9.92 7.08
N PRO A 252 -10.92 -9.18 7.04
CA PRO A 252 -10.95 -7.78 6.62
C PRO A 252 -10.11 -6.86 7.52
N GLU A 253 -9.97 -7.18 8.79
CA GLU A 253 -9.27 -6.36 9.79
C GLU A 253 -7.80 -6.11 9.41
N GLY A 254 -7.11 -7.13 8.90
CA GLY A 254 -5.68 -7.03 8.55
C GLY A 254 -5.38 -6.17 7.30
N VAL A 255 -6.35 -5.83 6.47
CA VAL A 255 -6.15 -5.13 5.20
C VAL A 255 -6.95 -3.83 5.07
N VAL A 256 -7.60 -3.39 6.15
CA VAL A 256 -8.46 -2.20 6.15
C VAL A 256 -7.76 -0.99 5.53
N ILE A 257 -6.51 -0.73 5.87
CA ILE A 257 -5.79 0.43 5.33
C ILE A 257 -5.53 0.30 3.83
N ILE A 258 -5.27 -0.91 3.31
CA ILE A 258 -5.09 -1.12 1.85
C ILE A 258 -6.42 -0.86 1.14
N VAL A 259 -7.51 -1.41 1.68
CA VAL A 259 -8.85 -1.22 1.12
C VAL A 259 -9.26 0.26 1.15
N THR A 260 -8.96 0.99 2.23
CA THR A 260 -9.27 2.43 2.32
C THR A 260 -8.44 3.27 1.36
N ALA A 261 -7.17 2.90 1.14
CA ALA A 261 -6.33 3.53 0.11
C ALA A 261 -6.94 3.33 -1.29
N ILE A 262 -7.37 2.11 -1.61
CA ILE A 262 -8.05 1.77 -2.87
C ILE A 262 -9.40 2.47 -2.99
N ALA A 263 -10.19 2.55 -1.93
CA ALA A 263 -11.45 3.29 -1.91
C ALA A 263 -11.21 4.78 -2.18
N GLY A 264 -10.17 5.37 -1.60
CA GLY A 264 -9.76 6.75 -1.88
C GLY A 264 -9.49 6.99 -3.36
N ILE A 265 -8.82 6.04 -4.04
CA ILE A 265 -8.58 6.10 -5.49
C ILE A 265 -9.91 6.03 -6.27
N GLY A 266 -10.80 5.10 -5.92
CA GLY A 266 -12.11 4.96 -6.57
C GLY A 266 -12.95 6.23 -6.46
N ILE A 267 -12.99 6.85 -5.29
CA ILE A 267 -13.69 8.11 -5.03
C ILE A 267 -13.02 9.26 -5.79
N GLY A 268 -11.68 9.37 -5.72
CA GLY A 268 -10.91 10.40 -6.44
C GLY A 268 -11.18 10.37 -7.95
N MET A 269 -11.25 9.17 -8.55
CA MET A 269 -11.62 9.02 -9.96
C MET A 269 -13.04 9.51 -10.27
N ALA A 270 -14.00 9.25 -9.39
CA ALA A 270 -15.37 9.73 -9.56
C ALA A 270 -15.40 11.27 -9.58
N PHE A 271 -14.67 11.92 -8.69
CA PHE A 271 -14.53 13.39 -8.69
C PHE A 271 -13.85 13.91 -9.96
N ARG A 272 -12.75 13.30 -10.41
CA ARG A 272 -12.08 13.72 -11.66
C ARG A 272 -12.99 13.63 -12.90
N LYS A 273 -13.81 12.59 -12.99
CA LYS A 273 -14.78 12.44 -14.11
C LYS A 273 -15.94 13.39 -14.00
N GLY A 274 -16.45 13.66 -12.80
CA GLY A 274 -17.56 14.57 -12.54
C GLY A 274 -17.22 16.04 -12.80
N PHE A 275 -15.97 16.46 -12.55
CA PHE A 275 -15.49 17.83 -12.76
C PHE A 275 -14.98 18.10 -14.18
N LYS A 276 -14.75 17.09 -15.01
CA LYS A 276 -14.62 17.25 -16.46
C LYS A 276 -16.02 17.39 -17.04
N SER A 277 -16.70 18.52 -16.73
CA SER A 277 -17.92 18.97 -17.40
C SER A 277 -17.65 19.04 -18.90
N PRO A 278 -18.62 18.69 -19.76
CA PRO A 278 -18.50 18.90 -21.20
C PRO A 278 -18.47 20.40 -21.45
N ALA A 279 -17.27 20.98 -21.45
CA ALA A 279 -17.06 22.33 -21.93
C ALA A 279 -17.03 22.27 -23.46
N SER A 280 -18.10 22.75 -24.02
CA SER A 280 -18.27 23.34 -25.36
C SER A 280 -17.81 22.50 -26.56
N GLY A 281 -18.77 21.78 -27.17
CA GLY A 281 -18.80 21.65 -28.62
C GLY A 281 -19.18 22.97 -29.25
#